data_b6ec90902148c3e73cabad47536e758a
#
_entry.id   b6ec90902148c3e73cabad47536e758a
#
_cell.length_a   1.000
_cell.length_b   1.000
_cell.length_c   1.000
_cell.angle_alpha   90.00
_cell.angle_beta   90.00
_cell.angle_gamma   90.00
#
_symmetry.space_group_name_H-M   'P 1'
#
loop_
_entity.id
_entity.type
_entity.pdbx_description
1 polymer ?
#
loop_
_entity_poly.entity_id
_entity_poly.type
_entity_poly.pdbx_seq_one_letter_code
_entity_poly.pdbx_strand_id
1 'polypeptide(L)'
;MFLQTGRVHIRVNAALTGKRKHHIINPFQKRENKAVTIEKSIITAFLLLLTNNFACKKEVFMNKKIKTLFSYLMIIIGAILASFSVACILLPNDAIDYGTAGIAIIISKLTGYNLSLCVLLVFLPFLIAGIILIGKYFFAKTFVGFVIYTIGLSYFEKIPFELNTEHFIAVAFGGAILGVGLSLILRNGGCIDGSEIFANIIVKKIYNHSGKDYSISYILIAFNACVYGAVFVLLDRDSALLSLLVYIVATSIIDHFTDHFEALKQVTIITKDPDSIICDIKEELNKTCTIINSSGVIAGENKTLICYVNYFELQKVKEIISRNKGSFSTVSTIDEILR
;
A
#
# COMPACT_ATOMS: atom_id res chain seq x y z
N MET A 1 -7.05 0.88 -53.94
CA MET A 1 -8.28 1.20 -54.69
C MET A 1 -9.42 1.26 -53.70
N PHE A 2 -9.89 2.51 -53.47
CA PHE A 2 -11.14 2.99 -52.83
C PHE A 2 -11.74 2.19 -51.63
N LEU A 3 -11.67 2.67 -50.39
CA LEU A 3 -12.41 3.76 -49.70
C LEU A 3 -13.93 3.73 -49.90
N GLN A 4 -14.70 3.51 -48.87
CA GLN A 4 -15.84 4.40 -48.55
C GLN A 4 -16.30 4.32 -47.09
N THR A 5 -16.28 5.48 -46.48
CA THR A 5 -16.83 5.88 -45.20
C THR A 5 -18.35 5.93 -45.23
N GLY A 6 -19.03 5.30 -44.28
CA GLY A 6 -20.48 5.42 -44.07
C GLY A 6 -20.79 6.20 -42.80
N ARG A 7 -21.05 7.51 -42.90
CA ARG A 7 -21.71 8.30 -41.87
C ARG A 7 -23.19 7.98 -41.85
N VAL A 8 -23.72 7.49 -40.74
CA VAL A 8 -25.15 7.40 -40.50
C VAL A 8 -25.61 8.70 -39.84
N HIS A 9 -26.36 9.51 -40.59
CA HIS A 9 -27.10 10.64 -40.06
C HIS A 9 -28.44 10.12 -39.50
N ILE A 10 -28.64 10.24 -38.19
CA ILE A 10 -29.98 10.10 -37.58
C ILE A 10 -30.58 11.49 -37.47
N ARG A 11 -31.58 11.77 -38.29
CA ARG A 11 -32.47 12.93 -38.18
C ARG A 11 -33.41 12.68 -37.00
N VAL A 12 -33.37 13.53 -36.00
CA VAL A 12 -34.37 13.60 -34.95
C VAL A 12 -35.47 14.60 -35.38
N ASN A 13 -36.65 14.07 -35.68
CA ASN A 13 -37.85 14.90 -35.86
C ASN A 13 -38.40 15.29 -34.50
N ALA A 14 -38.43 16.58 -34.22
CA ALA A 14 -39.17 17.17 -33.10
C ALA A 14 -40.63 17.37 -33.51
N ALA A 15 -41.58 16.79 -32.81
CA ALA A 15 -42.97 17.19 -32.83
C ALA A 15 -43.57 17.02 -31.41
N LEU A 16 -43.75 18.16 -30.79
CA LEU A 16 -44.83 18.64 -29.90
C LEU A 16 -45.83 17.58 -29.41
N THR A 17 -45.83 17.27 -28.13
CA THR A 17 -47.06 17.29 -27.29
C THR A 17 -46.63 17.32 -25.81
N GLY A 18 -47.04 18.39 -25.12
CA GLY A 18 -46.81 18.56 -23.68
C GLY A 18 -47.64 17.60 -22.85
N LYS A 19 -46.97 16.79 -22.05
CA LYS A 19 -47.46 16.24 -20.79
C LYS A 19 -46.27 16.00 -19.89
N ARG A 20 -46.11 16.79 -18.85
CA ARG A 20 -45.14 16.51 -17.75
C ARG A 20 -45.54 15.17 -17.12
N LYS A 21 -44.88 14.09 -17.52
CA LYS A 21 -44.86 12.88 -16.73
C LYS A 21 -43.75 13.04 -15.66
N HIS A 22 -44.18 13.21 -14.41
CA HIS A 22 -43.31 12.95 -13.27
C HIS A 22 -42.85 11.50 -13.36
N HIS A 23 -41.63 11.29 -13.89
CA HIS A 23 -40.97 10.02 -13.74
C HIS A 23 -40.59 9.87 -12.25
N ILE A 24 -41.40 9.09 -11.54
CA ILE A 24 -41.01 8.52 -10.25
C ILE A 24 -39.86 7.59 -10.58
N ILE A 25 -38.63 8.07 -10.41
CA ILE A 25 -37.41 7.24 -10.57
C ILE A 25 -37.49 6.23 -9.44
N ASN A 26 -37.68 4.96 -9.82
CA ASN A 26 -37.69 3.82 -8.92
C ASN A 26 -36.43 3.87 -8.05
N PRO A 27 -36.51 3.76 -6.72
CA PRO A 27 -35.36 3.82 -5.81
C PRO A 27 -34.30 2.77 -6.15
N PHE A 28 -34.67 1.65 -6.78
CA PHE A 28 -33.76 0.65 -7.33
C PHE A 28 -32.93 1.22 -8.48
N GLN A 29 -33.50 1.90 -9.42
CA GLN A 29 -32.83 2.50 -10.58
C GLN A 29 -31.86 3.64 -10.17
N LYS A 30 -32.16 4.33 -9.06
CA LYS A 30 -31.26 5.34 -8.48
C LYS A 30 -30.05 4.69 -7.79
N ARG A 31 -30.18 3.46 -7.28
CA ARG A 31 -29.08 2.68 -6.69
C ARG A 31 -28.17 2.11 -7.78
N GLU A 32 -28.74 1.52 -8.85
CA GLU A 32 -27.95 1.05 -10.00
C GLU A 32 -27.13 2.17 -10.66
N ASN A 33 -27.75 3.33 -10.89
CA ASN A 33 -27.03 4.47 -11.45
C ASN A 33 -25.91 5.00 -10.55
N LYS A 34 -26.07 4.91 -9.21
CA LYS A 34 -24.99 5.23 -8.27
C LYS A 34 -23.85 4.20 -8.32
N ALA A 35 -24.17 2.91 -8.37
CA ALA A 35 -23.17 1.83 -8.47
C ALA A 35 -22.37 1.95 -9.77
N VAL A 36 -23.02 2.14 -10.91
CA VAL A 36 -22.37 2.36 -12.22
C VAL A 36 -21.52 3.64 -12.24
N THR A 37 -21.93 4.68 -11.53
CA THR A 37 -21.15 5.93 -11.44
C THR A 37 -19.89 5.73 -10.58
N ILE A 38 -20.01 5.00 -9.49
CA ILE A 38 -18.87 4.64 -8.61
C ILE A 38 -17.91 3.73 -9.38
N GLU A 39 -18.39 2.71 -10.08
CA GLU A 39 -17.60 1.81 -10.91
C GLU A 39 -16.79 2.57 -11.97
N LYS A 40 -17.44 3.46 -12.74
CA LYS A 40 -16.75 4.31 -13.72
C LYS A 40 -15.72 5.24 -13.08
N SER A 41 -15.98 5.79 -11.91
CA SER A 41 -15.03 6.65 -11.18
C SER A 41 -13.81 5.87 -10.70
N ILE A 42 -14.02 4.63 -10.24
CA ILE A 42 -12.93 3.74 -9.78
C ILE A 42 -12.06 3.30 -10.96
N ILE A 43 -12.68 2.88 -12.08
CA ILE A 43 -11.96 2.51 -13.29
C ILE A 43 -11.17 3.70 -13.83
N THR A 44 -11.75 4.89 -13.83
CA THR A 44 -11.06 6.11 -14.27
C THR A 44 -9.91 6.49 -13.33
N ALA A 45 -10.08 6.37 -12.02
CA ALA A 45 -9.01 6.58 -11.04
C ALA A 45 -7.90 5.52 -11.19
N PHE A 46 -8.26 4.26 -11.42
CA PHE A 46 -7.34 3.16 -11.70
C PHE A 46 -6.53 3.40 -12.97
N LEU A 47 -7.18 3.82 -14.06
CA LEU A 47 -6.51 4.18 -15.32
C LEU A 47 -5.61 5.40 -15.16
N LEU A 48 -6.03 6.42 -14.40
CA LEU A 48 -5.21 7.60 -14.08
C LEU A 48 -3.99 7.23 -13.23
N LEU A 49 -4.11 6.29 -12.32
CA LEU A 49 -2.99 5.78 -11.52
C LEU A 49 -2.02 4.94 -12.37
N LEU A 50 -2.51 4.15 -13.30
CA LEU A 50 -1.69 3.39 -14.27
C LEU A 50 -0.91 4.31 -15.22
N THR A 51 -1.49 5.44 -15.61
CA THR A 51 -0.84 6.41 -16.53
C THR A 51 0.15 7.33 -15.81
N ASN A 52 0.09 7.45 -14.48
CA ASN A 52 0.93 8.34 -13.68
C ASN A 52 2.34 7.82 -13.38
N ASN A 53 2.77 6.70 -13.98
CA ASN A 53 4.20 6.33 -14.03
C ASN A 53 5.09 7.44 -14.65
N PHE A 54 4.49 8.44 -15.32
CA PHE A 54 5.17 9.64 -15.84
C PHE A 54 5.42 10.75 -14.79
N ALA A 55 4.78 10.71 -13.63
CA ALA A 55 4.92 11.75 -12.61
C ALA A 55 6.23 11.63 -11.78
N CYS A 56 6.91 10.50 -11.84
CA CYS A 56 8.15 10.26 -11.08
C CYS A 56 9.33 11.17 -11.50
N LYS A 57 9.30 11.75 -12.70
CA LYS A 57 10.38 12.66 -13.19
C LYS A 57 10.26 14.12 -12.75
N LYS A 58 9.16 14.53 -12.10
CA LYS A 58 8.89 15.94 -11.73
C LYS A 58 9.18 16.28 -10.25
N GLU A 59 9.75 15.34 -9.48
CA GLU A 59 9.93 15.49 -8.04
C GLU A 59 11.04 16.45 -7.58
N VAL A 60 11.87 16.97 -8.47
CA VAL A 60 13.09 17.71 -8.09
C VAL A 60 12.81 19.13 -7.57
N PHE A 61 11.62 19.69 -7.75
CA PHE A 61 11.34 21.11 -7.45
C PHE A 61 10.14 21.39 -6.52
N MET A 62 9.54 20.38 -5.86
CA MET A 62 8.41 20.64 -4.95
C MET A 62 8.85 21.03 -3.55
N ASN A 63 8.26 22.10 -3.01
CA ASN A 63 8.43 22.56 -1.63
C ASN A 63 8.13 21.40 -0.66
N LYS A 64 8.97 21.21 0.40
CA LYS A 64 8.87 20.14 1.39
C LYS A 64 7.45 19.97 1.97
N LYS A 65 6.74 21.09 2.20
CA LYS A 65 5.35 21.07 2.70
C LYS A 65 4.36 20.47 1.70
N ILE A 66 4.51 20.78 0.40
CA ILE A 66 3.66 20.27 -0.68
C ILE A 66 3.89 18.76 -0.85
N LYS A 67 5.14 18.30 -0.77
CA LYS A 67 5.50 16.88 -0.84
C LYS A 67 4.88 16.08 0.30
N THR A 68 4.90 16.63 1.51
CA THR A 68 4.27 16.00 2.69
C THR A 68 2.75 15.92 2.54
N LEU A 69 2.10 17.00 2.10
CA LEU A 69 0.65 17.04 1.87
C LEU A 69 0.23 16.02 0.79
N PHE A 70 0.97 15.94 -0.31
CA PHE A 70 0.73 14.98 -1.38
C PHE A 70 0.88 13.54 -0.89
N SER A 71 1.87 13.27 -0.02
CA SER A 71 2.06 11.96 0.60
C SER A 71 0.84 11.53 1.45
N TYR A 72 0.29 12.42 2.28
CA TYR A 72 -0.93 12.13 3.04
C TYR A 72 -2.15 11.93 2.14
N LEU A 73 -2.28 12.72 1.07
CA LEU A 73 -3.38 12.56 0.12
C LEU A 73 -3.33 11.16 -0.54
N MET A 74 -2.16 10.70 -0.95
CA MET A 74 -1.98 9.37 -1.54
C MET A 74 -2.29 8.25 -0.55
N ILE A 75 -1.93 8.43 0.72
CA ILE A 75 -2.27 7.48 1.79
C ILE A 75 -3.79 7.40 1.97
N ILE A 76 -4.49 8.54 1.99
CA ILE A 76 -5.94 8.58 2.12
C ILE A 76 -6.63 7.87 0.93
N ILE A 77 -6.20 8.16 -0.30
CA ILE A 77 -6.73 7.50 -1.50
C ILE A 77 -6.47 5.99 -1.43
N GLY A 78 -5.25 5.59 -1.08
CA GLY A 78 -4.89 4.18 -0.94
C GLY A 78 -5.75 3.45 0.11
N ALA A 79 -5.99 4.08 1.27
CA ALA A 79 -6.81 3.52 2.34
C ALA A 79 -8.29 3.37 1.92
N ILE A 80 -8.83 4.33 1.16
CA ILE A 80 -10.19 4.25 0.61
C ILE A 80 -10.30 3.12 -0.42
N LEU A 81 -9.31 2.98 -1.32
CA LEU A 81 -9.29 1.90 -2.30
C LEU A 81 -9.20 0.53 -1.64
N ALA A 82 -8.31 0.39 -0.65
CA ALA A 82 -8.14 -0.86 0.08
C ALA A 82 -9.41 -1.24 0.85
N SER A 83 -10.02 -0.31 1.59
CA SER A 83 -11.25 -0.57 2.34
C SER A 83 -12.44 -0.89 1.43
N PHE A 84 -12.55 -0.21 0.28
CA PHE A 84 -13.55 -0.52 -0.74
C PHE A 84 -13.37 -1.94 -1.30
N SER A 85 -12.15 -2.30 -1.66
CA SER A 85 -11.85 -3.64 -2.19
C SER A 85 -12.25 -4.73 -1.19
N VAL A 86 -11.82 -4.59 0.06
CA VAL A 86 -12.10 -5.60 1.10
C VAL A 86 -13.59 -5.70 1.38
N ALA A 87 -14.26 -4.59 1.65
CA ALA A 87 -15.67 -4.61 2.09
C ALA A 87 -16.66 -4.90 0.96
N CYS A 88 -16.42 -4.38 -0.25
CA CYS A 88 -17.38 -4.50 -1.35
C CYS A 88 -17.09 -5.64 -2.32
N ILE A 89 -15.83 -6.11 -2.39
CA ILE A 89 -15.47 -7.11 -3.40
C ILE A 89 -15.03 -8.42 -2.75
N LEU A 90 -14.06 -8.38 -1.84
CA LEU A 90 -13.47 -9.60 -1.30
C LEU A 90 -14.43 -10.31 -0.33
N LEU A 91 -14.96 -9.60 0.66
CA LEU A 91 -15.85 -10.18 1.67
C LEU A 91 -17.14 -10.78 1.10
N PRO A 92 -17.86 -10.14 0.16
CA PRO A 92 -19.05 -10.72 -0.45
C PRO A 92 -18.76 -11.96 -1.31
N ASN A 93 -17.50 -12.15 -1.75
CA ASN A 93 -17.04 -13.30 -2.51
C ASN A 93 -16.26 -14.31 -1.65
N ASP A 94 -16.45 -14.30 -0.33
CA ASP A 94 -15.83 -15.20 0.65
C ASP A 94 -14.29 -15.23 0.62
N ALA A 95 -13.66 -14.29 -0.04
CA ALA A 95 -12.22 -14.13 -0.01
C ALA A 95 -11.80 -13.29 1.21
N ILE A 96 -10.70 -13.70 1.83
CA ILE A 96 -10.14 -13.07 3.01
C ILE A 96 -8.88 -12.32 2.59
N ASP A 97 -8.70 -11.12 3.12
CA ASP A 97 -7.47 -10.36 2.99
C ASP A 97 -6.30 -11.08 3.66
N TYR A 98 -5.08 -10.70 3.31
CA TYR A 98 -3.88 -11.27 3.93
C TYR A 98 -3.46 -10.51 5.19
N GLY A 99 -2.44 -11.05 5.88
CA GLY A 99 -1.85 -10.39 7.02
C GLY A 99 -2.75 -10.33 8.26
N THR A 100 -2.63 -9.24 8.99
CA THR A 100 -3.43 -9.02 10.22
C THR A 100 -4.89 -8.73 9.93
N ALA A 101 -5.21 -8.16 8.78
CA ALA A 101 -6.59 -7.97 8.34
C ALA A 101 -7.28 -9.33 8.14
N GLY A 102 -6.59 -10.34 7.60
CA GLY A 102 -7.09 -11.71 7.50
C GLY A 102 -7.47 -12.30 8.87
N ILE A 103 -6.62 -12.12 9.88
CA ILE A 103 -6.93 -12.54 11.26
C ILE A 103 -8.20 -11.84 11.78
N ALA A 104 -8.33 -10.55 11.55
CA ALA A 104 -9.48 -9.78 11.98
C ALA A 104 -10.79 -10.25 11.31
N ILE A 105 -10.73 -10.60 10.01
CA ILE A 105 -11.86 -11.16 9.28
C ILE A 105 -12.26 -12.52 9.84
N ILE A 106 -11.31 -13.41 10.13
CA ILE A 106 -11.58 -14.71 10.78
C ILE A 106 -12.31 -14.49 12.12
N ILE A 107 -11.78 -13.61 12.96
CA ILE A 107 -12.40 -13.29 14.26
C ILE A 107 -13.80 -12.73 14.06
N SER A 108 -14.01 -11.80 13.12
CA SER A 108 -15.31 -11.22 12.82
C SER A 108 -16.32 -12.28 12.35
N LYS A 109 -15.92 -13.18 11.43
CA LYS A 109 -16.77 -14.27 10.93
C LYS A 109 -17.14 -15.27 12.04
N LEU A 110 -16.22 -15.60 12.94
CA LEU A 110 -16.45 -16.57 14.02
C LEU A 110 -17.26 -16.00 15.20
N THR A 111 -17.07 -14.70 15.51
CA THR A 111 -17.69 -14.08 16.70
C THR A 111 -18.94 -13.27 16.38
N GLY A 112 -19.13 -12.89 15.11
CA GLY A 112 -20.19 -11.97 14.67
C GLY A 112 -19.97 -10.50 15.05
N TYR A 113 -18.79 -10.14 15.58
CA TYR A 113 -18.45 -8.75 15.85
C TYR A 113 -18.22 -7.96 14.55
N ASN A 114 -18.42 -6.66 14.62
CA ASN A 114 -18.18 -5.73 13.52
C ASN A 114 -16.72 -5.84 13.05
N LEU A 115 -16.52 -6.02 11.74
CA LEU A 115 -15.20 -6.17 11.14
C LEU A 115 -14.26 -5.00 11.48
N SER A 116 -14.74 -3.77 11.40
CA SER A 116 -13.93 -2.58 11.69
C SER A 116 -13.39 -2.59 13.12
N LEU A 117 -14.17 -3.10 14.09
CA LEU A 117 -13.73 -3.27 15.47
C LEU A 117 -12.64 -4.36 15.58
N CYS A 118 -12.85 -5.49 14.92
CA CYS A 118 -11.86 -6.58 14.92
C CYS A 118 -10.53 -6.13 14.30
N VAL A 119 -10.57 -5.41 13.17
CA VAL A 119 -9.39 -4.83 12.52
C VAL A 119 -8.67 -3.86 13.46
N LEU A 120 -9.42 -2.98 14.15
CA LEU A 120 -8.85 -2.04 15.11
C LEU A 120 -8.10 -2.77 16.25
N LEU A 121 -8.74 -3.77 16.84
CA LEU A 121 -8.18 -4.50 17.98
C LEU A 121 -6.95 -5.33 17.60
N VAL A 122 -6.99 -5.99 16.44
CA VAL A 122 -5.88 -6.82 15.96
C VAL A 122 -4.68 -5.97 15.53
N PHE A 123 -4.92 -4.82 14.90
CA PHE A 123 -3.83 -3.95 14.43
C PHE A 123 -3.20 -3.10 15.54
N LEU A 124 -3.94 -2.75 16.58
CA LEU A 124 -3.50 -1.84 17.64
C LEU A 124 -2.13 -2.20 18.25
N PRO A 125 -1.84 -3.47 18.64
CA PRO A 125 -0.54 -3.84 19.19
C PRO A 125 0.61 -3.62 18.20
N PHE A 126 0.39 -3.87 16.90
CA PHE A 126 1.41 -3.66 15.87
C PHE A 126 1.65 -2.17 15.63
N LEU A 127 0.60 -1.35 15.71
CA LEU A 127 0.71 0.10 15.61
C LEU A 127 1.57 0.67 16.75
N ILE A 128 1.35 0.22 17.98
CA ILE A 128 2.15 0.61 19.15
C ILE A 128 3.61 0.18 18.97
N ALA A 129 3.84 -1.06 18.54
CA ALA A 129 5.19 -1.55 18.26
C ALA A 129 5.89 -0.75 17.16
N GLY A 130 5.15 -0.34 16.13
CA GLY A 130 5.65 0.50 15.03
C GLY A 130 6.18 1.86 15.48
N ILE A 131 5.57 2.50 16.49
CA ILE A 131 6.08 3.77 17.06
C ILE A 131 7.49 3.58 17.61
N ILE A 132 7.67 2.52 18.40
CA ILE A 132 8.92 2.27 19.14
C ILE A 132 10.05 1.90 18.19
N LEU A 133 9.75 1.12 17.15
CA LEU A 133 10.76 0.49 16.32
C LEU A 133 11.10 1.26 15.03
N ILE A 134 10.11 1.94 14.43
CA ILE A 134 10.28 2.58 13.13
C ILE A 134 10.35 4.11 13.26
N GLY A 135 9.53 4.73 14.13
CA GLY A 135 9.63 6.14 14.44
C GLY A 135 8.35 6.96 14.21
N LYS A 136 8.39 8.23 14.63
CA LYS A 136 7.21 9.12 14.71
C LYS A 136 6.57 9.45 13.35
N TYR A 137 7.37 9.64 12.29
CA TYR A 137 6.85 10.01 10.97
C TYR A 137 6.14 8.84 10.30
N PHE A 138 6.68 7.63 10.44
CA PHE A 138 6.00 6.40 10.01
C PHE A 138 4.68 6.24 10.73
N PHE A 139 4.69 6.37 12.06
CA PHE A 139 3.49 6.27 12.87
C PHE A 139 2.39 7.24 12.44
N ALA A 140 2.70 8.52 12.26
CA ALA A 140 1.70 9.52 11.88
C ALA A 140 1.02 9.17 10.55
N LYS A 141 1.77 8.70 9.56
CA LYS A 141 1.25 8.29 8.25
C LYS A 141 0.44 7.01 8.34
N THR A 142 0.96 6.01 9.05
CA THR A 142 0.28 4.74 9.30
C THR A 142 -1.03 4.95 10.05
N PHE A 143 -1.01 5.78 11.09
CA PHE A 143 -2.21 6.10 11.88
C PHE A 143 -3.31 6.74 11.02
N VAL A 144 -2.96 7.73 10.18
CA VAL A 144 -3.93 8.37 9.28
C VAL A 144 -4.48 7.36 8.28
N GLY A 145 -3.63 6.56 7.64
CA GLY A 145 -4.05 5.52 6.70
C GLY A 145 -4.96 4.49 7.37
N PHE A 146 -4.59 4.03 8.54
CA PHE A 146 -5.35 3.04 9.31
C PHE A 146 -6.72 3.55 9.76
N VAL A 147 -6.81 4.79 10.27
CA VAL A 147 -8.08 5.40 10.65
C VAL A 147 -9.02 5.51 9.44
N ILE A 148 -8.52 6.00 8.30
CA ILE A 148 -9.32 6.10 7.07
C ILE A 148 -9.74 4.72 6.58
N TYR A 149 -8.85 3.73 6.61
CA TYR A 149 -9.16 2.35 6.24
C TYR A 149 -10.28 1.76 7.12
N THR A 150 -10.18 1.90 8.43
CA THR A 150 -11.17 1.37 9.39
C THR A 150 -12.53 2.06 9.24
N ILE A 151 -12.56 3.39 9.06
CA ILE A 151 -13.80 4.13 8.78
C ILE A 151 -14.39 3.70 7.43
N GLY A 152 -13.53 3.55 6.41
CA GLY A 152 -13.92 3.07 5.09
C GLY A 152 -14.55 1.68 5.14
N LEU A 153 -13.96 0.72 5.86
CA LEU A 153 -14.55 -0.60 6.07
C LEU A 153 -15.94 -0.50 6.67
N SER A 154 -16.11 0.27 7.76
CA SER A 154 -17.41 0.44 8.43
C SER A 154 -18.47 1.10 7.54
N TYR A 155 -18.05 1.95 6.62
CA TYR A 155 -18.94 2.63 5.67
C TYR A 155 -19.31 1.72 4.51
N PHE A 156 -18.34 1.08 3.88
CA PHE A 156 -18.53 0.25 2.69
C PHE A 156 -19.22 -1.09 3.01
N GLU A 157 -19.02 -1.67 4.19
CA GLU A 157 -19.72 -2.88 4.66
C GLU A 157 -21.25 -2.73 4.67
N LYS A 158 -21.75 -1.49 4.78
CA LYS A 158 -23.20 -1.18 4.77
C LYS A 158 -23.77 -0.97 3.37
N ILE A 159 -22.93 -0.91 2.36
CA ILE A 159 -23.36 -0.68 0.97
C ILE A 159 -23.54 -2.05 0.32
N PRO A 160 -24.75 -2.44 -0.07
CA PRO A 160 -24.95 -3.66 -0.85
C PRO A 160 -24.34 -3.44 -2.25
N PHE A 161 -23.16 -3.96 -2.45
CA PHE A 161 -22.45 -3.94 -3.72
C PHE A 161 -22.26 -5.39 -4.16
N GLU A 162 -22.86 -5.75 -5.28
CA GLU A 162 -22.73 -7.09 -5.87
C GLU A 162 -22.10 -6.94 -7.26
N LEU A 163 -20.93 -7.55 -7.45
CA LEU A 163 -20.37 -7.78 -8.77
C LEU A 163 -21.03 -9.03 -9.34
N ASN A 164 -21.90 -8.87 -10.36
CA ASN A 164 -22.50 -9.98 -11.08
C ASN A 164 -21.47 -10.66 -12.00
N THR A 165 -20.42 -11.20 -11.41
CA THR A 165 -19.35 -11.90 -12.13
C THR A 165 -18.95 -13.16 -11.36
N GLU A 166 -18.20 -14.06 -11.97
CA GLU A 166 -17.70 -15.24 -11.30
C GLU A 166 -16.79 -14.87 -10.11
N HIS A 167 -16.93 -15.57 -9.00
CA HIS A 167 -16.18 -15.31 -7.76
C HIS A 167 -14.68 -15.18 -7.99
N PHE A 168 -14.09 -16.03 -8.84
CA PHE A 168 -12.67 -16.00 -9.16
C PHE A 168 -12.25 -14.66 -9.80
N ILE A 169 -13.03 -14.17 -10.77
CA ILE A 169 -12.76 -12.90 -11.46
C ILE A 169 -12.94 -11.73 -10.51
N ALA A 170 -14.01 -11.73 -9.71
CA ALA A 170 -14.27 -10.70 -8.72
C ALA A 170 -13.11 -10.60 -7.70
N VAL A 171 -12.65 -11.73 -7.21
CA VAL A 171 -11.57 -11.82 -6.22
C VAL A 171 -10.22 -11.38 -6.80
N ALA A 172 -9.90 -11.78 -8.04
CA ALA A 172 -8.68 -11.32 -8.72
C ALA A 172 -8.69 -9.80 -8.92
N PHE A 173 -9.83 -9.24 -9.32
CA PHE A 173 -9.99 -7.80 -9.49
C PHE A 173 -9.95 -7.05 -8.14
N GLY A 174 -10.59 -7.61 -7.11
CA GLY A 174 -10.51 -7.11 -5.74
C GLY A 174 -9.07 -7.09 -5.23
N GLY A 175 -8.33 -8.20 -5.38
CA GLY A 175 -6.92 -8.28 -5.05
C GLY A 175 -6.06 -7.24 -5.77
N ALA A 176 -6.38 -6.96 -7.04
CA ALA A 176 -5.70 -5.92 -7.81
C ALA A 176 -5.95 -4.51 -7.25
N ILE A 177 -7.19 -4.16 -6.93
CA ILE A 177 -7.53 -2.87 -6.31
C ILE A 177 -6.88 -2.75 -4.93
N LEU A 178 -6.93 -3.81 -4.13
CA LEU A 178 -6.28 -3.87 -2.82
C LEU A 178 -4.77 -3.61 -2.96
N GLY A 179 -4.10 -4.31 -3.87
CA GLY A 179 -2.67 -4.15 -4.13
C GLY A 179 -2.28 -2.73 -4.54
N VAL A 180 -3.08 -2.08 -5.39
CA VAL A 180 -2.87 -0.66 -5.74
C VAL A 180 -3.05 0.24 -4.52
N GLY A 181 -4.11 0.02 -3.72
CA GLY A 181 -4.37 0.79 -2.51
C GLY A 181 -3.20 0.70 -1.52
N LEU A 182 -2.75 -0.52 -1.24
CA LEU A 182 -1.62 -0.77 -0.35
C LEU A 182 -0.30 -0.21 -0.88
N SER A 183 -0.04 -0.35 -2.19
CA SER A 183 1.15 0.24 -2.82
C SER A 183 1.22 1.75 -2.63
N LEU A 184 0.09 2.46 -2.77
CA LEU A 184 0.03 3.90 -2.54
C LEU A 184 0.38 4.27 -1.10
N ILE A 185 -0.07 3.49 -0.12
CA ILE A 185 0.22 3.71 1.30
C ILE A 185 1.70 3.45 1.58
N LEU A 186 2.20 2.29 1.16
CA LEU A 186 3.58 1.87 1.38
C LEU A 186 4.57 2.83 0.71
N ARG A 187 4.37 3.15 -0.55
CA ARG A 187 5.24 4.09 -1.29
C ARG A 187 5.34 5.46 -0.64
N ASN A 188 4.31 5.88 0.07
CA ASN A 188 4.31 7.13 0.81
C ASN A 188 4.77 7.00 2.26
N GLY A 189 5.26 5.83 2.67
CA GLY A 189 5.87 5.57 3.97
C GLY A 189 4.87 5.38 5.10
N GLY A 190 3.66 4.92 4.79
CA GLY A 190 2.68 4.37 5.73
C GLY A 190 2.59 2.85 5.61
N CYS A 191 1.83 2.22 6.50
CA CYS A 191 1.50 0.80 6.49
C CYS A 191 0.15 0.62 7.17
N ILE A 192 -0.74 -0.21 6.64
CA ILE A 192 -2.02 -0.54 7.28
C ILE A 192 -2.14 -2.03 7.60
N ASP A 193 -1.15 -2.83 7.25
CA ASP A 193 -1.08 -4.22 7.65
C ASP A 193 -0.02 -4.44 8.73
N GLY A 194 -0.45 -5.05 9.84
CA GLY A 194 0.41 -5.33 10.98
C GLY A 194 1.41 -6.46 10.73
N SER A 195 1.17 -7.34 9.74
CA SER A 195 2.09 -8.43 9.41
C SER A 195 3.44 -7.92 8.92
N GLU A 196 3.46 -6.81 8.18
CA GLU A 196 4.69 -6.17 7.71
C GLU A 196 5.50 -5.58 8.89
N ILE A 197 4.80 -4.94 9.84
CA ILE A 197 5.43 -4.45 11.07
C ILE A 197 5.98 -5.62 11.89
N PHE A 198 5.21 -6.69 12.02
CA PHE A 198 5.60 -7.91 12.73
C PHE A 198 6.84 -8.56 12.09
N ALA A 199 6.83 -8.75 10.78
CA ALA A 199 7.97 -9.32 10.05
C ALA A 199 9.24 -8.49 10.25
N ASN A 200 9.14 -7.16 10.20
CA ASN A 200 10.27 -6.25 10.45
C ASN A 200 10.81 -6.40 11.89
N ILE A 201 9.93 -6.54 12.89
CA ILE A 201 10.33 -6.78 14.28
C ILE A 201 11.15 -8.06 14.40
N ILE A 202 10.65 -9.15 13.79
CA ILE A 202 11.32 -10.45 13.84
C ILE A 202 12.68 -10.40 13.15
N VAL A 203 12.75 -9.86 11.93
CA VAL A 203 14.02 -9.73 11.20
C VAL A 203 15.04 -8.95 12.02
N LYS A 204 14.64 -7.82 12.61
CA LYS A 204 15.51 -7.01 13.46
C LYS A 204 15.97 -7.76 14.72
N LYS A 205 15.09 -8.53 15.34
CA LYS A 205 15.44 -9.35 16.52
C LYS A 205 16.42 -10.45 16.16
N ILE A 206 16.20 -11.14 15.03
CA ILE A 206 17.13 -12.19 14.54
C ILE A 206 18.47 -11.57 14.18
N TYR A 207 18.49 -10.43 13.50
CA TYR A 207 19.73 -9.72 13.16
C TYR A 207 20.54 -9.37 14.41
N ASN A 208 19.88 -8.81 15.43
CA ASN A 208 20.54 -8.44 16.69
C ASN A 208 21.11 -9.65 17.45
N HIS A 209 20.51 -10.84 17.28
CA HIS A 209 20.97 -12.05 17.99
C HIS A 209 22.02 -12.85 17.20
N SER A 210 21.88 -12.97 15.90
CA SER A 210 22.69 -13.87 15.06
C SER A 210 23.60 -13.12 14.07
N GLY A 211 23.45 -11.82 13.92
CA GLY A 211 24.17 -11.02 12.92
C GLY A 211 23.82 -11.34 11.47
N LYS A 212 22.80 -12.20 11.25
CA LYS A 212 22.37 -12.60 9.91
C LYS A 212 21.14 -11.79 9.47
N ASP A 213 21.21 -11.25 8.26
CA ASP A 213 20.04 -10.62 7.63
C ASP A 213 19.16 -11.70 6.98
N TYR A 214 17.88 -11.66 7.29
CA TYR A 214 16.86 -12.46 6.64
C TYR A 214 15.92 -11.55 5.85
N SER A 215 15.43 -12.02 4.72
CA SER A 215 14.40 -11.30 3.96
C SER A 215 13.10 -11.26 4.76
N ILE A 216 12.47 -10.10 4.77
CA ILE A 216 11.13 -9.90 5.36
C ILE A 216 10.11 -10.83 4.70
N SER A 217 10.27 -11.11 3.40
CA SER A 217 9.41 -11.99 2.59
C SER A 217 9.21 -13.36 3.21
N TYR A 218 10.26 -14.01 3.69
CA TYR A 218 10.13 -15.35 4.29
C TYR A 218 9.21 -15.35 5.51
N ILE A 219 9.29 -14.30 6.31
CA ILE A 219 8.45 -14.19 7.52
C ILE A 219 7.01 -13.85 7.13
N LEU A 220 6.81 -12.99 6.13
CA LEU A 220 5.48 -12.68 5.60
C LEU A 220 4.82 -13.90 4.98
N ILE A 221 5.54 -14.67 4.17
CA ILE A 221 5.03 -15.92 3.58
C ILE A 221 4.63 -16.91 4.68
N ALA A 222 5.50 -17.11 5.68
CA ALA A 222 5.21 -18.01 6.80
C ALA A 222 3.99 -17.54 7.61
N PHE A 223 3.88 -16.25 7.89
CA PHE A 223 2.75 -15.67 8.60
C PHE A 223 1.43 -15.86 7.82
N ASN A 224 1.43 -15.53 6.53
CA ASN A 224 0.26 -15.68 5.67
C ASN A 224 -0.12 -17.16 5.46
N ALA A 225 0.87 -18.07 5.38
CA ALA A 225 0.61 -19.50 5.34
C ALA A 225 -0.13 -19.99 6.62
N CYS A 226 0.24 -19.47 7.78
CA CYS A 226 -0.49 -19.76 9.03
C CYS A 226 -1.91 -19.19 8.99
N VAL A 227 -2.11 -17.97 8.50
CA VAL A 227 -3.44 -17.35 8.39
C VAL A 227 -4.33 -18.17 7.45
N TYR A 228 -3.84 -18.52 6.25
CA TYR A 228 -4.63 -19.31 5.29
C TYR A 228 -4.85 -20.76 5.75
N GLY A 229 -3.88 -21.33 6.47
CA GLY A 229 -4.08 -22.60 7.13
C GLY A 229 -5.22 -22.56 8.18
N ALA A 230 -5.31 -21.46 8.92
CA ALA A 230 -6.42 -21.23 9.84
C ALA A 230 -7.76 -21.04 9.09
N VAL A 231 -7.78 -20.30 7.98
CA VAL A 231 -8.98 -20.15 7.11
C VAL A 231 -9.44 -21.52 6.62
N PHE A 232 -8.52 -22.34 6.13
CA PHE A 232 -8.82 -23.68 5.61
C PHE A 232 -9.46 -24.61 6.66
N VAL A 233 -9.04 -24.50 7.92
CA VAL A 233 -9.53 -25.34 9.01
C VAL A 233 -10.79 -24.80 9.67
N LEU A 234 -10.87 -23.46 9.84
CA LEU A 234 -11.93 -22.80 10.63
C LEU A 234 -13.13 -22.36 9.80
N LEU A 235 -12.93 -22.06 8.51
CA LEU A 235 -13.99 -21.60 7.62
C LEU A 235 -14.26 -22.67 6.55
N ASP A 236 -13.66 -22.51 5.35
CA ASP A 236 -13.82 -23.48 4.27
C ASP A 236 -12.62 -23.46 3.31
N ARG A 237 -12.55 -24.48 2.41
CA ARG A 237 -11.44 -24.67 1.48
C ARG A 237 -11.44 -23.66 0.36
N ASP A 238 -12.61 -23.29 -0.14
CA ASP A 238 -12.75 -22.38 -1.26
C ASP A 238 -12.34 -20.97 -0.87
N SER A 239 -12.74 -20.51 0.33
CA SER A 239 -12.28 -19.24 0.91
C SER A 239 -10.77 -19.20 1.10
N ALA A 240 -10.13 -20.30 1.49
CA ALA A 240 -8.66 -20.35 1.63
C ALA A 240 -7.96 -20.22 0.27
N LEU A 241 -8.44 -20.89 -0.77
CA LEU A 241 -7.88 -20.80 -2.12
C LEU A 241 -8.10 -19.42 -2.73
N LEU A 242 -9.29 -18.84 -2.57
CA LEU A 242 -9.59 -17.48 -3.03
C LEU A 242 -8.71 -16.45 -2.32
N SER A 243 -8.48 -16.62 -1.01
CA SER A 243 -7.59 -15.74 -0.23
C SER A 243 -6.13 -15.84 -0.67
N LEU A 244 -5.67 -17.04 -1.03
CA LEU A 244 -4.35 -17.21 -1.62
C LEU A 244 -4.23 -16.48 -2.97
N LEU A 245 -5.28 -16.48 -3.78
CA LEU A 245 -5.34 -15.72 -5.03
C LEU A 245 -5.23 -14.22 -4.76
N VAL A 246 -5.98 -13.69 -3.75
CA VAL A 246 -5.86 -12.27 -3.33
C VAL A 246 -4.41 -11.93 -3.00
N TYR A 247 -3.76 -12.76 -2.20
CA TYR A 247 -2.36 -12.56 -1.80
C TYR A 247 -1.41 -12.50 -3.00
N ILE A 248 -1.50 -13.47 -3.91
CA ILE A 248 -0.64 -13.52 -5.10
C ILE A 248 -0.84 -12.27 -5.97
N VAL A 249 -2.09 -11.89 -6.24
CA VAL A 249 -2.39 -10.73 -7.09
C VAL A 249 -1.97 -9.43 -6.40
N ALA A 250 -2.33 -9.25 -5.13
CA ALA A 250 -2.03 -8.02 -4.40
C ALA A 250 -0.51 -7.82 -4.23
N THR A 251 0.23 -8.86 -3.82
CA THR A 251 1.69 -8.77 -3.65
C THR A 251 2.40 -8.51 -4.97
N SER A 252 1.98 -9.15 -6.07
CA SER A 252 2.55 -8.89 -7.39
C SER A 252 2.41 -7.42 -7.80
N ILE A 253 1.27 -6.80 -7.47
CA ILE A 253 1.02 -5.38 -7.73
C ILE A 253 1.85 -4.50 -6.80
N ILE A 254 1.88 -4.83 -5.51
CA ILE A 254 2.69 -4.11 -4.53
C ILE A 254 4.16 -4.09 -4.97
N ASP A 255 4.72 -5.23 -5.33
CA ASP A 255 6.11 -5.34 -5.76
C ASP A 255 6.40 -4.50 -7.00
N HIS A 256 5.47 -4.51 -7.96
CA HIS A 256 5.63 -3.72 -9.18
C HIS A 256 5.61 -2.20 -8.92
N PHE A 257 4.73 -1.74 -8.01
CA PHE A 257 4.58 -0.30 -7.74
C PHE A 257 5.50 0.24 -6.65
N THR A 258 6.05 -0.61 -5.78
CA THR A 258 6.92 -0.18 -4.68
C THR A 258 8.41 -0.39 -4.94
N ASP A 259 8.82 -0.68 -6.19
CA ASP A 259 10.20 -0.95 -6.58
C ASP A 259 10.83 -2.06 -5.69
N HIS A 260 10.20 -3.21 -5.64
CA HIS A 260 10.59 -4.32 -4.79
C HIS A 260 10.67 -3.93 -3.31
N PHE A 261 9.49 -3.78 -2.71
CA PHE A 261 9.31 -3.43 -1.30
C PHE A 261 10.18 -4.24 -0.33
N GLU A 262 10.42 -5.49 -0.65
CA GLU A 262 11.18 -6.43 0.16
C GLU A 262 12.69 -6.38 -0.09
N ALA A 263 13.14 -5.72 -1.17
CA ALA A 263 14.55 -5.65 -1.51
C ALA A 263 15.31 -4.74 -0.56
N LEU A 264 16.55 -5.13 -0.26
CA LEU A 264 17.47 -4.28 0.48
C LEU A 264 17.77 -3.01 -0.31
N LYS A 265 17.84 -1.90 0.38
CA LYS A 265 18.17 -0.59 -0.20
C LYS A 265 19.59 -0.21 0.20
N GLN A 266 20.42 0.07 -0.78
CA GLN A 266 21.70 0.72 -0.56
C GLN A 266 21.47 2.23 -0.49
N VAL A 267 21.85 2.83 0.62
CA VAL A 267 21.87 4.27 0.78
C VAL A 267 23.30 4.76 0.71
N THR A 268 23.59 5.58 -0.30
CA THR A 268 24.88 6.23 -0.45
C THR A 268 24.72 7.68 -0.02
N ILE A 269 25.46 8.10 1.02
CA ILE A 269 25.38 9.42 1.61
C ILE A 269 26.69 10.13 1.41
N ILE A 270 26.69 11.31 0.79
CA ILE A 270 27.87 12.15 0.61
C ILE A 270 27.76 13.31 1.60
N THR A 271 28.75 13.45 2.48
CA THR A 271 28.74 14.42 3.56
C THR A 271 30.14 14.92 3.89
N LYS A 272 30.22 16.12 4.50
CA LYS A 272 31.42 16.65 5.11
C LYS A 272 31.56 16.25 6.57
N ASP A 273 30.45 15.95 7.24
CA ASP A 273 30.41 15.49 8.64
C ASP A 273 29.88 14.04 8.68
N PRO A 274 30.73 13.03 8.55
CA PRO A 274 30.33 11.64 8.58
C PRO A 274 30.04 11.12 10.00
N ASP A 275 30.71 11.65 11.02
CA ASP A 275 30.71 11.06 12.36
C ASP A 275 29.35 11.19 13.03
N SER A 276 28.69 12.34 12.85
CA SER A 276 27.32 12.56 13.33
C SER A 276 26.33 11.57 12.71
N ILE A 277 26.38 11.38 11.40
CA ILE A 277 25.47 10.47 10.66
C ILE A 277 25.73 9.01 11.05
N ILE A 278 26.99 8.61 11.20
CA ILE A 278 27.36 7.25 11.59
C ILE A 278 26.88 6.96 13.00
N CYS A 279 27.05 7.89 13.93
CA CYS A 279 26.57 7.76 15.30
C CYS A 279 25.05 7.56 15.34
N ASP A 280 24.29 8.43 14.66
CA ASP A 280 22.83 8.33 14.58
C ASP A 280 22.36 7.01 13.95
N ILE A 281 23.01 6.55 12.86
CA ILE A 281 22.66 5.27 12.20
C ILE A 281 22.97 4.09 13.11
N LYS A 282 24.11 4.13 13.84
CA LYS A 282 24.47 3.07 14.76
C LYS A 282 23.53 3.02 15.97
N GLU A 283 23.19 4.18 16.56
CA GLU A 283 22.34 4.24 17.74
C GLU A 283 20.86 3.93 17.42
N GLU A 284 20.33 4.50 16.34
CA GLU A 284 18.91 4.35 16.03
C GLU A 284 18.57 3.07 15.24
N LEU A 285 19.50 2.55 14.42
CA LEU A 285 19.26 1.41 13.54
C LEU A 285 20.11 0.18 13.86
N ASN A 286 21.14 0.33 14.69
CA ASN A 286 22.15 -0.72 14.96
C ASN A 286 22.79 -1.26 13.66
N LYS A 287 23.03 -0.38 12.69
CA LYS A 287 23.63 -0.70 11.39
C LYS A 287 25.01 -0.07 11.27
N THR A 288 25.84 -0.67 10.43
CA THR A 288 27.18 -0.16 10.10
C THR A 288 27.18 0.49 8.73
N CYS A 289 28.06 1.47 8.54
CA CYS A 289 28.32 2.13 7.27
C CYS A 289 29.73 1.87 6.79
N THR A 290 29.91 1.65 5.51
CA THR A 290 31.24 1.66 4.87
C THR A 290 31.59 3.09 4.52
N ILE A 291 32.80 3.54 4.90
CA ILE A 291 33.29 4.90 4.66
C ILE A 291 34.26 4.86 3.49
N ILE A 292 34.04 5.71 2.50
CA ILE A 292 34.92 5.90 1.34
C ILE A 292 35.32 7.39 1.27
N ASN A 293 36.61 7.68 1.18
CA ASN A 293 37.09 9.04 0.94
C ASN A 293 36.76 9.40 -0.51
N SER A 294 36.10 10.52 -0.70
CA SER A 294 35.69 11.02 -2.01
C SER A 294 36.02 12.51 -2.15
N SER A 295 36.30 12.94 -3.37
CA SER A 295 36.59 14.33 -3.68
C SER A 295 35.69 14.79 -4.81
N GLY A 296 35.00 15.91 -4.59
CA GLY A 296 34.16 16.54 -5.60
C GLY A 296 34.88 17.71 -6.26
N VAL A 297 34.68 17.85 -7.56
CA VAL A 297 35.34 18.91 -8.34
C VAL A 297 35.04 20.34 -7.82
N ILE A 298 33.82 20.55 -7.31
CA ILE A 298 33.35 21.82 -6.76
C ILE A 298 33.32 21.80 -5.23
N ALA A 299 32.91 20.69 -4.64
CA ALA A 299 32.64 20.58 -3.20
C ALA A 299 33.91 20.29 -2.36
N GLY A 300 35.04 19.92 -2.99
CA GLY A 300 36.29 19.55 -2.32
C GLY A 300 36.23 18.16 -1.67
N GLU A 301 36.95 17.98 -0.57
CA GLU A 301 36.99 16.72 0.15
C GLU A 301 35.65 16.43 0.83
N ASN A 302 35.12 15.24 0.59
CA ASN A 302 33.91 14.69 1.19
C ASN A 302 34.14 13.24 1.60
N LYS A 303 33.26 12.71 2.42
CA LYS A 303 33.20 11.29 2.71
C LYS A 303 31.90 10.72 2.20
N THR A 304 31.98 9.56 1.56
CA THR A 304 30.84 8.80 1.07
C THR A 304 30.59 7.64 2.03
N LEU A 305 29.40 7.61 2.62
CA LEU A 305 28.94 6.56 3.49
C LEU A 305 28.02 5.63 2.68
N ILE A 306 28.24 4.33 2.73
CA ILE A 306 27.37 3.34 2.13
C ILE A 306 26.77 2.51 3.25
N CYS A 307 25.46 2.47 3.36
CA CYS A 307 24.74 1.62 4.30
C CYS A 307 23.63 0.84 3.61
N TYR A 308 23.34 -0.35 4.13
CA TYR A 308 22.34 -1.26 3.63
C TYR A 308 21.21 -1.35 4.65
N VAL A 309 19.99 -1.02 4.19
CA VAL A 309 18.81 -0.93 5.05
C VAL A 309 17.60 -1.53 4.35
N ASN A 310 16.64 -2.00 5.13
CA ASN A 310 15.35 -2.40 4.60
C ASN A 310 14.45 -1.18 4.33
N TYR A 311 13.32 -1.41 3.73
CA TYR A 311 12.38 -0.34 3.36
C TYR A 311 11.91 0.50 4.56
N PHE A 312 11.63 -0.12 5.71
CA PHE A 312 11.19 0.58 6.93
C PHE A 312 12.31 1.39 7.56
N GLU A 313 13.51 0.83 7.59
CA GLU A 313 14.71 1.51 8.09
C GLU A 313 15.09 2.71 7.21
N LEU A 314 14.82 2.65 5.91
CA LEU A 314 15.04 3.74 4.98
C LEU A 314 14.33 5.04 5.40
N GLN A 315 13.14 4.95 6.00
CA GLN A 315 12.43 6.14 6.48
C GLN A 315 13.20 6.82 7.62
N LYS A 316 13.79 6.04 8.53
CA LYS A 316 14.66 6.56 9.60
C LYS A 316 15.94 7.19 9.05
N VAL A 317 16.58 6.51 8.08
CA VAL A 317 17.79 7.08 7.42
C VAL A 317 17.47 8.41 6.75
N LYS A 318 16.34 8.54 6.06
CA LYS A 318 15.89 9.82 5.49
C LYS A 318 15.69 10.89 6.54
N GLU A 319 15.21 10.55 7.73
CA GLU A 319 15.08 11.46 8.86
C GLU A 319 16.44 11.91 9.37
N ILE A 320 17.37 10.98 9.61
CA ILE A 320 18.74 11.26 10.04
C ILE A 320 19.44 12.23 9.06
N ILE A 321 19.37 11.92 7.76
CA ILE A 321 19.96 12.78 6.71
C ILE A 321 19.31 14.16 6.71
N SER A 322 18.00 14.26 6.95
CA SER A 322 17.30 15.55 6.97
C SER A 322 17.69 16.47 8.12
N ARG A 323 18.21 15.90 9.24
CA ARG A 323 18.76 16.64 10.36
C ARG A 323 20.15 17.20 10.04
N ASN A 324 20.92 16.51 9.21
CA ASN A 324 22.29 16.86 8.84
C ASN A 324 22.31 17.69 7.54
N LYS A 325 22.26 19.02 7.70
CA LYS A 325 22.26 19.96 6.57
C LYS A 325 23.57 19.87 5.78
N GLY A 326 23.47 19.83 4.43
CA GLY A 326 24.62 19.77 3.54
C GLY A 326 25.01 18.35 3.08
N SER A 327 24.28 17.33 3.53
CA SER A 327 24.43 15.95 3.06
C SER A 327 23.56 15.70 1.83
N PHE A 328 24.09 14.95 0.85
CA PHE A 328 23.39 14.47 -0.32
C PHE A 328 23.31 12.94 -0.26
N SER A 329 22.17 12.37 -0.60
CA SER A 329 22.02 10.92 -0.60
C SER A 329 21.30 10.40 -1.82
N THR A 330 21.73 9.20 -2.26
CA THR A 330 21.06 8.41 -3.29
C THR A 330 20.65 7.06 -2.71
N VAL A 331 19.56 6.51 -3.22
CA VAL A 331 19.05 5.21 -2.81
C VAL A 331 18.98 4.33 -4.04
N SER A 332 19.56 3.15 -3.96
CA SER A 332 19.50 2.12 -5.01
C SER A 332 18.91 0.84 -4.42
N THR A 333 18.12 0.14 -5.22
CA THR A 333 17.62 -1.20 -4.87
C THR A 333 18.73 -2.22 -5.14
N ILE A 334 18.88 -3.20 -4.27
CA ILE A 334 19.85 -4.29 -4.41
C ILE A 334 19.09 -5.58 -4.61
N ASP A 335 19.37 -6.25 -5.71
CA ASP A 335 18.71 -7.51 -6.05
C ASP A 335 19.32 -8.67 -5.27
N GLU A 336 20.64 -8.66 -5.03
CA GLU A 336 21.33 -9.77 -4.34
C GLU A 336 22.59 -9.28 -3.59
N ILE A 337 22.85 -9.88 -2.42
CA ILE A 337 24.10 -9.72 -1.67
C ILE A 337 24.81 -11.08 -1.60
N LEU A 338 25.96 -11.16 -2.23
CA LEU A 338 26.85 -12.32 -2.10
C LEU A 338 27.71 -12.15 -0.84
N ARG A 339 27.81 -13.18 -0.02
CA ARG A 339 28.64 -13.25 1.20
C ARG A 339 29.70 -14.32 1.06
#